data_a3f96c27caefde0fc5016e429fcdcbd0
#
_entry.id   a3f96c27caefde0fc5016e429fcdcbd0
#
_cell.length_a   1.000
_cell.length_b   1.000
_cell.length_c   1.000
_cell.angle_alpha   90.00
_cell.angle_beta   90.00
_cell.angle_gamma   90.00
#
_symmetry.space_group_name_H-M   'P 1'
#
loop_
_entity.id
_entity.type
_entity.pdbx_description
1 polymer ?
#
loop_
_entity_poly.entity_id
_entity_poly.type
_entity_poly.pdbx_seq_one_letter_code
_entity_poly.pdbx_strand_id
1 'polypeptide(L)'
;MKITFSDFWQHPKAFDPNNNFFIHIIRDLFDDVEIVYPEDADVMIFSVFGNENTRYKDCKKVFFTGENIRPNFRKCDYSFSFDFDDYDGRNFRLPLWYLYIDWFGVKTYDNPEWLIPESYLYGENEFTNKEKNKFCSIVYGKNIENRDLTIKKLSSYKPVDVYGKVTGARYLPDGEKKKLDVISDYKFSLSYESSVHPGYFTEKLLHSKVAGNIPIYFGDDSFDKDFNKECCINAN
;
A
#
# COMPACT_ATOMS: atom_id res chain seq x y z
N MET A 1 -9.95 14.62 -22.06
CA MET A 1 -10.66 14.08 -20.88
C MET A 1 -10.29 14.92 -19.67
N LYS A 2 -11.29 15.47 -18.98
CA LYS A 2 -11.11 16.32 -17.79
C LYS A 2 -11.24 15.49 -16.52
N ILE A 3 -10.22 15.51 -15.67
CA ILE A 3 -10.13 14.66 -14.48
C ILE A 3 -9.94 15.51 -13.23
N THR A 4 -10.50 15.06 -12.12
CA THR A 4 -10.25 15.62 -10.80
C THR A 4 -10.01 14.51 -9.77
N PHE A 5 -9.37 14.87 -8.65
CA PHE A 5 -9.15 13.99 -7.52
C PHE A 5 -9.78 14.59 -6.27
N SER A 6 -10.37 13.73 -5.41
CA SER A 6 -11.03 14.16 -4.18
C SER A 6 -10.82 13.14 -3.06
N ASP A 7 -10.85 13.65 -1.82
CA ASP A 7 -10.88 12.79 -0.62
C ASP A 7 -9.69 11.84 -0.46
N PHE A 8 -8.54 12.18 -1.03
CA PHE A 8 -7.28 11.49 -0.80
C PHE A 8 -6.63 11.97 0.50
N TRP A 9 -5.54 11.30 0.89
CA TRP A 9 -4.79 11.63 2.11
C TRP A 9 -4.14 13.03 2.05
N GLN A 10 -4.00 13.64 3.24
CA GLN A 10 -3.40 14.96 3.40
C GLN A 10 -2.11 14.94 4.22
N HIS A 11 -1.77 13.80 4.84
CA HIS A 11 -0.61 13.64 5.69
C HIS A 11 0.14 12.33 5.39
N PRO A 12 1.47 12.26 5.51
CA PRO A 12 2.41 13.34 5.89
C PRO A 12 2.55 14.45 4.84
N LYS A 13 2.29 14.18 3.57
CA LYS A 13 2.15 15.14 2.48
C LYS A 13 0.79 14.97 1.82
N ALA A 14 0.23 16.04 1.31
CA ALA A 14 -1.00 16.00 0.52
C ALA A 14 -0.79 15.20 -0.76
N PHE A 15 -1.85 14.55 -1.21
CA PHE A 15 -1.89 13.91 -2.51
C PHE A 15 -1.71 14.93 -3.63
N ASP A 16 -0.76 14.68 -4.54
CA ASP A 16 -0.54 15.54 -5.71
C ASP A 16 -1.38 15.03 -6.90
N PRO A 17 -2.37 15.79 -7.39
CA PRO A 17 -3.17 15.39 -8.54
C PRO A 17 -2.35 15.28 -9.84
N ASN A 18 -1.18 15.92 -9.94
CA ASN A 18 -0.33 15.90 -11.12
C ASN A 18 0.76 14.82 -11.07
N ASN A 19 1.01 14.21 -9.90
CA ASN A 19 2.03 13.19 -9.72
C ASN A 19 1.54 12.06 -8.80
N ASN A 20 0.84 11.10 -9.36
CA ASN A 20 0.32 9.93 -8.66
C ASN A 20 0.12 8.76 -9.63
N PHE A 21 -0.05 7.57 -9.10
CA PHE A 21 -0.26 6.34 -9.88
C PHE A 21 -1.36 6.50 -10.94
N PHE A 22 -2.50 7.08 -10.58
CA PHE A 22 -3.67 7.16 -11.45
C PHE A 22 -3.45 8.11 -12.62
N ILE A 23 -2.85 9.28 -12.39
CA ILE A 23 -2.61 10.24 -13.47
C ILE A 23 -1.58 9.73 -14.47
N HIS A 24 -0.58 8.96 -14.01
CA HIS A 24 0.42 8.38 -14.91
C HIS A 24 -0.19 7.30 -15.80
N ILE A 25 -0.93 6.33 -15.25
CA ILE A 25 -1.59 5.30 -16.07
C ILE A 25 -2.63 5.90 -17.03
N ILE A 26 -3.33 6.95 -16.63
CA ILE A 26 -4.31 7.61 -17.50
C ILE A 26 -3.61 8.34 -18.66
N ARG A 27 -2.50 9.03 -18.40
CA ARG A 27 -1.72 9.70 -19.44
C ARG A 27 -1.02 8.74 -20.39
N ASP A 28 -0.73 7.51 -19.97
CA ASP A 28 -0.23 6.45 -20.85
C ASP A 28 -1.31 5.92 -21.80
N LEU A 29 -2.58 6.00 -21.38
CA LEU A 29 -3.71 5.47 -22.15
C LEU A 29 -4.41 6.53 -23.03
N PHE A 30 -4.30 7.81 -22.70
CA PHE A 30 -5.03 8.91 -23.34
C PHE A 30 -4.14 10.13 -23.58
N ASP A 31 -4.16 10.66 -24.79
CA ASP A 31 -3.29 11.79 -25.20
C ASP A 31 -3.70 13.12 -24.54
N ASP A 32 -5.01 13.42 -24.45
CA ASP A 32 -5.53 14.69 -23.98
C ASP A 32 -6.15 14.55 -22.57
N VAL A 33 -5.31 14.67 -21.53
CA VAL A 33 -5.72 14.61 -20.13
C VAL A 33 -5.44 15.92 -19.41
N GLU A 34 -6.48 16.54 -18.90
CA GLU A 34 -6.44 17.80 -18.16
C GLU A 34 -6.91 17.61 -16.72
N ILE A 35 -6.15 18.12 -15.75
CA ILE A 35 -6.56 18.20 -14.35
C ILE A 35 -7.35 19.50 -14.17
N VAL A 36 -8.59 19.38 -13.72
CA VAL A 36 -9.53 20.50 -13.57
C VAL A 36 -10.14 20.56 -12.17
N TYR A 37 -10.84 21.65 -11.87
CA TYR A 37 -11.66 21.74 -10.67
C TYR A 37 -12.83 20.75 -10.72
N PRO A 38 -13.33 20.29 -9.56
CA PRO A 38 -14.37 19.26 -9.49
C PRO A 38 -15.66 19.55 -10.29
N GLU A 39 -16.04 20.84 -10.40
CA GLU A 39 -17.21 21.29 -11.14
C GLU A 39 -17.10 21.17 -12.64
N ASP A 40 -15.87 21.10 -13.18
CA ASP A 40 -15.60 21.02 -14.61
C ASP A 40 -15.18 19.59 -15.07
N ALA A 41 -15.15 18.64 -14.14
CA ALA A 41 -14.60 17.32 -14.41
C ALA A 41 -15.58 16.38 -15.12
N ASP A 42 -15.08 15.63 -16.10
CA ASP A 42 -15.78 14.47 -16.68
C ASP A 42 -15.71 13.25 -15.76
N VAL A 43 -14.53 13.08 -15.09
CA VAL A 43 -14.23 11.94 -14.22
C VAL A 43 -13.63 12.44 -12.90
N MET A 44 -14.15 11.96 -11.80
CA MET A 44 -13.62 12.16 -10.46
C MET A 44 -13.11 10.86 -9.88
N ILE A 45 -11.82 10.79 -9.55
CA ILE A 45 -11.25 9.70 -8.77
C ILE A 45 -11.23 10.14 -7.30
N PHE A 46 -11.84 9.36 -6.42
CA PHE A 46 -11.95 9.74 -5.01
C PHE A 46 -11.63 8.57 -4.06
N SER A 47 -11.20 8.91 -2.85
CA SER A 47 -10.81 7.95 -1.82
C SER A 47 -11.67 8.09 -0.56
N VAL A 48 -11.16 7.64 0.58
CA VAL A 48 -11.90 7.46 1.84
C VAL A 48 -11.61 8.53 2.90
N PHE A 49 -10.77 9.51 2.61
CA PHE A 49 -10.27 10.46 3.60
C PHE A 49 -11.07 11.76 3.68
N GLY A 50 -12.27 11.79 3.06
CA GLY A 50 -13.16 12.96 3.09
C GLY A 50 -14.57 12.63 2.58
N ASN A 51 -15.32 13.70 2.28
CA ASN A 51 -16.69 13.64 1.76
C ASN A 51 -16.96 14.64 0.64
N GLU A 52 -15.95 15.32 0.12
CA GLU A 52 -16.10 16.36 -0.90
C GLU A 52 -16.68 15.78 -2.19
N ASN A 53 -16.36 14.53 -2.52
CA ASN A 53 -16.94 13.82 -3.67
C ASN A 53 -18.47 13.83 -3.70
N THR A 54 -19.14 13.96 -2.56
CA THR A 54 -20.61 13.93 -2.47
C THR A 54 -21.28 15.20 -2.99
N ARG A 55 -20.55 16.30 -3.12
CA ARG A 55 -21.05 17.61 -3.58
C ARG A 55 -21.21 17.66 -5.10
N TYR A 56 -20.42 16.86 -5.84
CA TYR A 56 -20.38 16.88 -7.30
C TYR A 56 -21.10 15.66 -7.86
N LYS A 57 -22.10 15.85 -8.74
CA LYS A 57 -22.97 14.77 -9.22
C LYS A 57 -22.90 14.57 -10.73
N ASP A 58 -22.36 15.53 -11.46
CA ASP A 58 -22.40 15.58 -12.92
C ASP A 58 -21.15 14.97 -13.59
N CYS A 59 -20.32 14.25 -12.83
CA CYS A 59 -19.13 13.54 -13.32
C CYS A 59 -19.22 12.04 -13.04
N LYS A 60 -18.51 11.23 -13.82
CA LYS A 60 -18.28 9.82 -13.53
C LYS A 60 -17.39 9.66 -12.31
N LYS A 61 -17.79 8.81 -11.37
CA LYS A 61 -17.07 8.60 -10.11
C LYS A 61 -16.37 7.28 -10.08
N VAL A 62 -15.07 7.34 -9.85
CA VAL A 62 -14.21 6.16 -9.68
C VAL A 62 -13.68 6.14 -8.24
N PHE A 63 -14.07 5.14 -7.49
CA PHE A 63 -13.62 4.95 -6.10
C PHE A 63 -12.28 4.24 -6.06
N PHE A 64 -11.39 4.68 -5.16
CA PHE A 64 -10.15 3.98 -4.82
C PHE A 64 -9.98 3.87 -3.31
N THR A 65 -9.47 2.75 -2.85
CA THR A 65 -9.06 2.59 -1.45
C THR A 65 -7.84 1.70 -1.28
N GLY A 66 -6.92 2.14 -0.42
CA GLY A 66 -5.86 1.31 0.16
C GLY A 66 -6.23 0.76 1.55
N GLU A 67 -7.39 1.16 2.08
CA GLU A 67 -7.93 0.74 3.37
C GLU A 67 -8.91 -0.43 3.19
N ASN A 68 -9.16 -1.20 4.26
CA ASN A 68 -10.14 -2.29 4.23
C ASN A 68 -11.60 -1.77 4.16
N ILE A 69 -11.92 -1.08 3.07
CA ILE A 69 -13.24 -0.50 2.80
C ILE A 69 -13.67 -0.95 1.40
N ARG A 70 -14.92 -1.43 1.30
CA ARG A 70 -15.48 -1.95 0.05
C ARG A 70 -16.06 -0.83 -0.81
N PRO A 71 -16.08 -0.98 -2.15
CA PRO A 71 -16.77 -0.06 -3.02
C PRO A 71 -18.28 -0.05 -2.73
N ASN A 72 -18.86 1.13 -2.77
CA ASN A 72 -20.31 1.30 -2.68
C ASN A 72 -20.84 1.88 -3.99
N PHE A 73 -21.37 1.04 -4.86
CA PHE A 73 -21.85 1.40 -6.18
C PHE A 73 -23.16 2.22 -6.20
N ARG A 74 -23.67 2.61 -5.04
CA ARG A 74 -24.64 3.72 -4.94
C ARG A 74 -23.96 5.09 -4.90
N LYS A 75 -22.63 5.14 -4.67
CA LYS A 75 -21.83 6.35 -4.53
C LYS A 75 -20.77 6.51 -5.62
N CYS A 76 -20.45 5.44 -6.34
CA CYS A 76 -19.49 5.45 -7.44
C CYS A 76 -20.01 4.64 -8.64
N ASP A 77 -19.55 4.99 -9.83
CA ASP A 77 -19.82 4.25 -11.06
C ASP A 77 -18.89 3.04 -11.19
N TYR A 78 -17.58 3.27 -10.88
CA TYR A 78 -16.51 2.28 -10.97
C TYR A 78 -15.61 2.33 -9.73
N SER A 79 -14.78 1.32 -9.56
CA SER A 79 -13.81 1.27 -8.48
C SER A 79 -12.49 0.64 -8.89
N PHE A 80 -11.41 1.09 -8.24
CA PHE A 80 -10.16 0.38 -8.05
C PHE A 80 -10.13 -0.09 -6.60
N SER A 81 -10.22 -1.39 -6.37
CA SER A 81 -10.20 -1.93 -5.02
C SER A 81 -9.43 -3.25 -4.95
N PHE A 82 -9.22 -3.76 -3.75
CA PHE A 82 -8.57 -5.04 -3.55
C PHE A 82 -9.50 -6.25 -3.76
N ASP A 83 -10.81 -6.04 -3.97
CA ASP A 83 -11.78 -7.11 -4.17
C ASP A 83 -11.50 -7.97 -5.38
N PHE A 84 -11.71 -9.29 -5.23
CA PHE A 84 -11.66 -10.22 -6.36
C PHE A 84 -12.91 -10.18 -7.24
N ASP A 85 -14.04 -9.74 -6.68
CA ASP A 85 -15.27 -9.55 -7.44
C ASP A 85 -15.14 -8.36 -8.39
N ASP A 86 -15.50 -8.55 -9.64
CA ASP A 86 -15.49 -7.49 -10.65
C ASP A 86 -16.76 -6.64 -10.64
N TYR A 87 -17.80 -7.06 -9.88
CA TYR A 87 -19.07 -6.38 -9.74
C TYR A 87 -19.71 -6.00 -11.09
N ASP A 88 -19.86 -6.98 -11.98
CA ASP A 88 -20.38 -6.81 -13.35
C ASP A 88 -19.52 -5.83 -14.19
N GLY A 89 -18.20 -5.94 -14.08
CA GLY A 89 -17.24 -5.10 -14.80
C GLY A 89 -17.07 -3.69 -14.23
N ARG A 90 -17.51 -3.44 -13.00
CA ARG A 90 -17.43 -2.11 -12.35
C ARG A 90 -16.26 -1.98 -11.40
N ASN A 91 -15.56 -3.06 -11.08
CA ASN A 91 -14.37 -3.05 -10.23
C ASN A 91 -13.15 -3.59 -10.98
N PHE A 92 -12.09 -2.81 -10.99
CA PHE A 92 -10.76 -3.28 -11.37
C PHE A 92 -9.95 -3.53 -10.11
N ARG A 93 -9.43 -4.77 -9.97
CA ARG A 93 -8.65 -5.13 -8.79
C ARG A 93 -7.29 -4.42 -8.80
N LEU A 94 -7.09 -3.57 -7.79
CA LEU A 94 -5.85 -2.81 -7.58
C LEU A 94 -5.50 -2.81 -6.08
N PRO A 95 -4.81 -3.83 -5.55
CA PRO A 95 -4.38 -3.84 -4.17
C PRO A 95 -3.29 -2.78 -3.93
N LEU A 96 -3.26 -2.24 -2.70
CA LEU A 96 -2.43 -1.08 -2.36
C LEU A 96 -0.94 -1.25 -2.69
N TRP A 97 -0.39 -2.46 -2.62
CA TRP A 97 1.03 -2.69 -2.87
C TRP A 97 1.49 -2.27 -4.29
N TYR A 98 0.58 -2.28 -5.28
CA TYR A 98 0.88 -1.80 -6.64
C TYR A 98 1.36 -0.34 -6.68
N LEU A 99 0.80 0.51 -5.82
CA LEU A 99 1.11 1.94 -5.77
C LEU A 99 2.51 2.22 -5.22
N TYR A 100 3.18 1.24 -4.63
CA TYR A 100 4.55 1.38 -4.10
C TYR A 100 5.63 1.05 -5.12
N ILE A 101 5.28 0.61 -6.33
CA ILE A 101 6.22 0.22 -7.38
C ILE A 101 6.31 1.32 -8.44
N ASP A 102 7.52 1.57 -8.91
CA ASP A 102 7.81 2.56 -9.94
C ASP A 102 7.56 2.01 -11.35
N TRP A 103 6.29 1.86 -11.72
CA TRP A 103 5.87 1.38 -13.03
C TRP A 103 6.17 2.36 -14.18
N PHE A 104 6.32 3.65 -13.86
CA PHE A 104 6.40 4.74 -14.83
C PHE A 104 7.77 5.42 -14.86
N GLY A 105 8.76 4.98 -14.08
CA GLY A 105 10.10 5.57 -14.01
C GLY A 105 10.15 6.96 -13.35
N VAL A 106 9.13 7.31 -12.55
CA VAL A 106 9.01 8.64 -11.92
C VAL A 106 9.69 8.75 -10.55
N LYS A 107 10.06 7.63 -9.95
CA LYS A 107 10.81 7.49 -8.68
C LYS A 107 10.05 7.91 -7.41
N THR A 108 9.07 8.77 -7.49
CA THR A 108 8.32 9.28 -6.36
C THR A 108 6.94 9.80 -6.78
N TYR A 109 5.97 9.67 -5.88
CA TYR A 109 4.68 10.39 -5.96
C TYR A 109 4.56 11.42 -4.84
N ASP A 110 5.66 11.77 -4.14
CA ASP A 110 5.67 12.52 -2.89
C ASP A 110 5.05 11.78 -1.70
N ASN A 111 4.06 10.97 -1.92
CA ASN A 111 3.49 10.05 -0.95
C ASN A 111 2.88 8.83 -1.67
N PRO A 112 3.62 7.70 -1.77
CA PRO A 112 4.94 7.45 -1.18
C PRO A 112 6.06 8.32 -1.76
N GLU A 113 6.99 8.76 -0.90
CA GLU A 113 8.10 9.64 -1.30
C GLU A 113 9.19 8.92 -2.10
N TRP A 114 9.20 7.59 -2.09
CA TRP A 114 10.09 6.75 -2.87
C TRP A 114 9.34 5.53 -3.36
N LEU A 115 9.44 5.27 -4.65
CA LEU A 115 8.86 4.10 -5.29
C LEU A 115 9.93 3.02 -5.45
N ILE A 116 9.52 1.79 -5.22
CA ILE A 116 10.37 0.62 -5.38
C ILE A 116 10.64 0.43 -6.89
N PRO A 117 11.90 0.46 -7.35
CA PRO A 117 12.19 0.17 -8.75
C PRO A 117 11.61 -1.20 -9.15
N GLU A 118 10.97 -1.29 -10.32
CA GLU A 118 10.37 -2.54 -10.81
C GLU A 118 11.39 -3.68 -10.84
N SER A 119 12.66 -3.39 -11.17
CA SER A 119 13.74 -4.37 -11.18
C SER A 119 13.97 -5.10 -9.86
N TYR A 120 13.56 -4.49 -8.71
CA TYR A 120 13.69 -5.12 -7.38
C TYR A 120 12.70 -6.27 -7.16
N LEU A 121 11.70 -6.42 -8.03
CA LEU A 121 10.76 -7.54 -7.98
C LEU A 121 11.36 -8.84 -8.53
N TYR A 122 12.38 -8.73 -9.38
CA TYR A 122 12.89 -9.87 -10.17
C TYR A 122 14.33 -10.28 -9.82
N GLY A 123 15.03 -9.49 -9.00
CA GLY A 123 16.45 -9.71 -8.79
C GLY A 123 16.96 -9.23 -7.44
N GLU A 124 18.27 -9.29 -7.32
CA GLU A 124 18.99 -8.74 -6.17
C GLU A 124 18.99 -7.20 -6.19
N ASN A 125 19.00 -6.60 -5.01
CA ASN A 125 19.07 -5.16 -4.81
C ASN A 125 19.96 -4.82 -3.60
N GLU A 126 20.18 -3.53 -3.31
CA GLU A 126 21.05 -3.09 -2.22
C GLU A 126 20.60 -3.59 -0.84
N PHE A 127 19.30 -3.87 -0.65
CA PHE A 127 18.76 -4.37 0.63
C PHE A 127 18.92 -5.88 0.77
N THR A 128 18.72 -6.64 -0.33
CA THR A 128 18.84 -8.11 -0.30
C THR A 128 20.26 -8.57 -0.06
N ASN A 129 21.26 -7.81 -0.55
CA ASN A 129 22.69 -8.09 -0.40
C ASN A 129 23.26 -7.68 0.96
N LYS A 130 22.45 -7.00 1.79
CA LYS A 130 22.86 -6.56 3.11
C LYS A 130 22.94 -7.71 4.11
N GLU A 131 23.97 -7.73 4.95
CA GLU A 131 24.10 -8.74 6.00
C GLU A 131 22.98 -8.60 7.06
N LYS A 132 22.28 -9.70 7.36
CA LYS A 132 21.14 -9.74 8.29
C LYS A 132 21.61 -10.08 9.71
N ASN A 133 22.03 -9.08 10.49
CA ASN A 133 22.61 -9.27 11.82
C ASN A 133 21.57 -9.31 12.95
N LYS A 134 20.35 -8.85 12.72
CA LYS A 134 19.25 -8.80 13.69
C LYS A 134 18.22 -9.89 13.46
N PHE A 135 17.45 -10.22 14.50
CA PHE A 135 16.53 -11.36 14.45
C PHE A 135 15.25 -11.02 13.69
N CYS A 136 14.39 -10.20 14.29
CA CYS A 136 13.06 -9.93 13.76
C CYS A 136 12.63 -8.49 14.03
N SER A 137 11.94 -7.88 13.06
CA SER A 137 11.35 -6.55 13.20
C SER A 137 9.86 -6.56 12.87
N ILE A 138 9.15 -5.53 13.35
CA ILE A 138 7.80 -5.18 12.93
C ILE A 138 7.67 -3.65 12.86
N VAL A 139 6.95 -3.15 11.85
CA VAL A 139 6.64 -1.73 11.69
C VAL A 139 5.12 -1.54 11.67
N TYR A 140 4.57 -0.82 12.65
CA TYR A 140 3.13 -0.54 12.68
C TYR A 140 2.76 0.73 13.46
N GLY A 141 1.60 1.31 13.12
CA GLY A 141 1.12 2.56 13.70
C GLY A 141 -0.07 2.41 14.66
N LYS A 142 -0.70 1.22 14.74
CA LYS A 142 -1.87 0.95 15.60
C LYS A 142 -1.70 -0.38 16.32
N ASN A 143 -1.95 -0.40 17.62
CA ASN A 143 -1.97 -1.64 18.40
C ASN A 143 -3.11 -2.54 17.94
N ILE A 144 -2.80 -3.81 17.70
CA ILE A 144 -3.74 -4.87 17.31
C ILE A 144 -3.34 -6.12 18.08
N GLU A 145 -4.29 -6.73 18.78
CA GLU A 145 -4.07 -7.82 19.73
C GLU A 145 -3.22 -8.96 19.16
N ASN A 146 -3.50 -9.42 17.96
CA ASN A 146 -2.73 -10.51 17.32
C ASN A 146 -1.25 -10.15 17.12
N ARG A 147 -0.94 -8.88 16.83
CA ARG A 147 0.45 -8.41 16.73
C ARG A 147 1.15 -8.47 18.07
N ASP A 148 0.50 -7.95 19.10
CA ASP A 148 1.07 -7.88 20.46
C ASP A 148 1.31 -9.27 21.03
N LEU A 149 0.38 -10.21 20.83
CA LEU A 149 0.54 -11.62 21.22
C LEU A 149 1.70 -12.29 20.48
N THR A 150 1.84 -12.08 19.19
CA THR A 150 2.94 -12.65 18.39
C THR A 150 4.28 -12.07 18.81
N ILE A 151 4.37 -10.75 18.96
CA ILE A 151 5.58 -10.08 19.47
C ILE A 151 5.98 -10.66 20.81
N LYS A 152 5.04 -10.80 21.75
CA LYS A 152 5.28 -11.38 23.08
C LYS A 152 5.81 -12.82 23.00
N LYS A 153 5.17 -13.65 22.18
CA LYS A 153 5.59 -15.07 21.99
C LYS A 153 6.97 -15.18 21.38
N LEU A 154 7.26 -14.45 20.30
CA LEU A 154 8.56 -14.47 19.66
C LEU A 154 9.65 -13.88 20.54
N SER A 155 9.34 -12.82 21.30
CA SER A 155 10.29 -12.16 22.21
C SER A 155 10.71 -13.04 23.40
N SER A 156 9.97 -14.11 23.70
CA SER A 156 10.39 -15.13 24.68
C SER A 156 11.54 -16.01 24.16
N TYR A 157 11.70 -16.09 22.83
CA TYR A 157 12.82 -16.79 22.19
C TYR A 157 13.98 -15.83 21.86
N LYS A 158 13.69 -14.75 21.12
CA LYS A 158 14.66 -13.69 20.82
C LYS A 158 13.92 -12.35 20.67
N PRO A 159 14.53 -11.21 21.07
CA PRO A 159 13.90 -9.90 21.00
C PRO A 159 13.36 -9.58 19.58
N VAL A 160 12.13 -9.08 19.54
CA VAL A 160 11.52 -8.50 18.32
C VAL A 160 11.59 -6.99 18.45
N ASP A 161 12.19 -6.33 17.47
CA ASP A 161 12.32 -4.87 17.46
C ASP A 161 11.06 -4.26 16.84
N VAL A 162 10.37 -3.45 17.63
CA VAL A 162 9.14 -2.77 17.24
C VAL A 162 9.44 -1.34 16.79
N TYR A 163 8.97 -0.98 15.61
CA TYR A 163 9.09 0.36 15.02
C TYR A 163 7.70 0.95 14.72
N GLY A 164 7.62 2.28 14.70
CA GLY A 164 6.41 2.98 14.28
C GLY A 164 5.84 3.92 15.36
N LYS A 165 4.51 4.13 15.34
CA LYS A 165 3.84 5.14 16.17
C LYS A 165 3.18 4.59 17.42
N VAL A 166 3.57 3.39 17.87
CA VAL A 166 3.01 2.76 19.08
C VAL A 166 3.89 3.00 20.29
N THR A 167 3.29 2.92 21.49
CA THR A 167 4.01 3.15 22.74
C THR A 167 5.16 2.17 22.90
N GLY A 168 6.36 2.68 23.22
CA GLY A 168 7.58 1.88 23.39
C GLY A 168 8.24 1.44 22.08
N ALA A 169 7.73 1.82 20.93
CA ALA A 169 8.38 1.56 19.66
C ALA A 169 9.66 2.37 19.49
N ARG A 170 10.61 1.79 18.75
CA ARG A 170 11.82 2.49 18.33
C ARG A 170 11.49 3.54 17.28
N TYR A 171 12.28 4.58 17.21
CA TYR A 171 12.19 5.57 16.15
C TYR A 171 12.43 4.91 14.79
N LEU A 172 11.54 5.22 13.84
CA LEU A 172 11.69 4.88 12.44
C LEU A 172 11.83 6.19 11.67
N PRO A 173 12.91 6.39 10.90
CA PRO A 173 13.02 7.54 10.01
C PRO A 173 11.86 7.59 9.02
N ASP A 174 11.36 8.78 8.72
CA ASP A 174 10.31 8.96 7.72
C ASP A 174 10.81 8.56 6.32
N GLY A 175 9.90 8.05 5.51
CA GLY A 175 10.12 7.66 4.12
C GLY A 175 10.32 6.16 3.91
N GLU A 176 9.83 5.69 2.76
CA GLU A 176 9.79 4.28 2.39
C GLU A 176 11.18 3.67 2.27
N LYS A 177 12.11 4.37 1.60
CA LYS A 177 13.48 3.89 1.43
C LYS A 177 14.19 3.74 2.77
N LYS A 178 14.05 4.72 3.66
CA LYS A 178 14.64 4.68 5.01
C LYS A 178 14.03 3.58 5.87
N LYS A 179 12.72 3.32 5.72
CA LYS A 179 12.07 2.16 6.33
C LYS A 179 12.73 0.86 5.88
N LEU A 180 12.95 0.70 4.56
CA LEU A 180 13.61 -0.49 4.00
C LEU A 180 15.06 -0.61 4.48
N ASP A 181 15.80 0.49 4.56
CA ASP A 181 17.15 0.51 5.12
C ASP A 181 17.20 -0.04 6.55
N VAL A 182 16.24 0.35 7.39
CA VAL A 182 16.18 -0.12 8.79
C VAL A 182 15.79 -1.59 8.86
N ILE A 183 14.74 -2.01 8.17
CA ILE A 183 14.26 -3.40 8.27
C ILE A 183 15.15 -4.38 7.55
N SER A 184 15.98 -3.96 6.60
CA SER A 184 16.91 -4.82 5.87
C SER A 184 18.03 -5.43 6.73
N ASP A 185 18.27 -4.92 7.96
CA ASP A 185 19.20 -5.53 8.91
C ASP A 185 18.68 -6.85 9.53
N TYR A 186 17.39 -7.16 9.34
CA TYR A 186 16.73 -8.26 10.04
C TYR A 186 16.59 -9.50 9.17
N LYS A 187 16.69 -10.69 9.80
CA LYS A 187 16.42 -11.97 9.14
C LYS A 187 14.93 -12.15 8.85
N PHE A 188 14.07 -11.75 9.79
CA PHE A 188 12.63 -11.88 9.73
C PHE A 188 11.94 -10.52 9.86
N SER A 189 10.77 -10.40 9.24
CA SER A 189 9.87 -9.25 9.43
C SER A 189 8.44 -9.73 9.60
N LEU A 190 7.75 -9.23 10.64
CA LEU A 190 6.32 -9.51 10.81
C LEU A 190 5.52 -8.63 9.86
N SER A 191 4.99 -9.24 8.81
CA SER A 191 4.17 -8.59 7.77
C SER A 191 2.69 -8.85 8.08
N TYR A 192 2.20 -8.25 9.16
CA TYR A 192 0.85 -8.44 9.69
C TYR A 192 -0.09 -7.37 9.17
N GLU A 193 -1.10 -7.75 8.42
CA GLU A 193 -2.15 -6.83 8.00
C GLU A 193 -2.94 -6.29 9.21
N SER A 194 -3.58 -5.13 9.04
CA SER A 194 -4.38 -4.51 10.09
C SER A 194 -5.74 -5.19 10.28
N SER A 195 -6.17 -5.91 9.26
CA SER A 195 -7.42 -6.68 9.24
C SER A 195 -7.33 -7.79 8.21
N VAL A 196 -8.14 -8.82 8.37
CA VAL A 196 -8.21 -9.95 7.43
C VAL A 196 -9.46 -9.81 6.58
N HIS A 197 -9.27 -9.77 5.27
CA HIS A 197 -10.36 -9.80 4.30
C HIS A 197 -9.84 -10.36 2.96
N PRO A 198 -10.64 -11.16 2.22
CA PRO A 198 -10.26 -11.68 0.91
C PRO A 198 -9.75 -10.59 -0.03
N GLY A 199 -8.50 -10.75 -0.51
CA GLY A 199 -7.85 -9.81 -1.40
C GLY A 199 -7.21 -8.58 -0.75
N TYR A 200 -7.36 -8.37 0.56
CA TYR A 200 -6.76 -7.21 1.25
C TYR A 200 -5.29 -7.44 1.56
N PHE A 201 -4.45 -6.98 0.67
CA PHE A 201 -2.99 -7.02 0.79
C PHE A 201 -2.44 -5.60 0.64
N THR A 202 -1.64 -5.18 1.61
CA THR A 202 -1.00 -3.88 1.58
C THR A 202 0.48 -3.99 1.22
N GLU A 203 1.24 -2.96 1.42
CA GLU A 203 2.67 -2.88 1.13
C GLU A 203 3.57 -3.78 2.02
N LYS A 204 3.04 -4.37 3.09
CA LYS A 204 3.85 -5.00 4.16
C LYS A 204 4.64 -6.20 3.68
N LEU A 205 3.98 -7.11 2.95
CA LEU A 205 4.65 -8.29 2.41
C LEU A 205 5.69 -7.90 1.36
N LEU A 206 5.33 -6.96 0.45
CA LEU A 206 6.23 -6.40 -0.54
C LEU A 206 7.48 -5.78 0.09
N HIS A 207 7.31 -4.89 1.07
CA HIS A 207 8.44 -4.24 1.76
C HIS A 207 9.38 -5.25 2.42
N SER A 208 8.84 -6.28 3.06
CA SER A 208 9.66 -7.34 3.65
C SER A 208 10.46 -8.11 2.61
N LYS A 209 9.86 -8.40 1.46
CA LYS A 209 10.56 -9.10 0.37
C LYS A 209 11.64 -8.23 -0.26
N VAL A 210 11.34 -6.98 -0.57
CA VAL A 210 12.31 -6.03 -1.13
C VAL A 210 13.47 -5.80 -0.18
N ALA A 211 13.22 -5.75 1.13
CA ALA A 211 14.27 -5.64 2.16
C ALA A 211 15.10 -6.94 2.32
N GLY A 212 14.78 -8.02 1.62
CA GLY A 212 15.48 -9.30 1.72
C GLY A 212 15.21 -10.06 3.03
N ASN A 213 14.13 -9.73 3.74
CA ASN A 213 13.72 -10.47 4.93
C ASN A 213 12.96 -11.75 4.54
N ILE A 214 12.86 -12.70 5.47
CA ILE A 214 11.85 -13.75 5.45
C ILE A 214 10.60 -13.19 6.13
N PRO A 215 9.51 -12.91 5.40
CA PRO A 215 8.29 -12.41 6.00
C PRO A 215 7.62 -13.48 6.86
N ILE A 216 7.10 -13.11 8.01
CA ILE A 216 6.13 -13.88 8.78
C ILE A 216 4.79 -13.15 8.56
N TYR A 217 3.98 -13.72 7.67
CA TYR A 217 2.77 -13.06 7.17
C TYR A 217 1.52 -13.49 7.96
N PHE A 218 0.70 -12.50 8.30
CA PHE A 218 -0.67 -12.69 8.81
C PHE A 218 -1.62 -11.76 8.06
N GLY A 219 -2.65 -12.33 7.45
CA GLY A 219 -3.65 -11.63 6.65
C GLY A 219 -4.56 -12.65 5.95
N ASP A 220 -5.07 -12.32 4.79
CA ASP A 220 -5.87 -13.25 4.00
C ASP A 220 -5.00 -14.31 3.31
N ASP A 221 -5.47 -15.57 3.30
CA ASP A 221 -4.74 -16.70 2.72
C ASP A 221 -4.63 -16.66 1.19
N SER A 222 -5.48 -15.87 0.51
CA SER A 222 -5.43 -15.72 -0.93
C SER A 222 -4.29 -14.81 -1.44
N PHE A 223 -3.32 -14.47 -0.58
CA PHE A 223 -2.14 -13.69 -0.97
C PHE A 223 -1.30 -14.38 -2.08
N ASP A 224 -1.46 -15.69 -2.26
CA ASP A 224 -0.81 -16.46 -3.33
C ASP A 224 -1.26 -16.07 -4.75
N LYS A 225 -2.32 -15.30 -4.87
CA LYS A 225 -2.75 -14.70 -6.15
C LYS A 225 -1.85 -13.53 -6.59
N ASP A 226 -1.17 -12.89 -5.66
CA ASP A 226 -0.28 -11.75 -5.90
C ASP A 226 1.18 -12.09 -5.65
N PHE A 227 1.47 -12.99 -4.70
CA PHE A 227 2.82 -13.32 -4.26
C PHE A 227 3.02 -14.84 -4.29
N ASN A 228 4.25 -15.28 -4.57
CA ASN A 228 4.58 -16.69 -4.41
C ASN A 228 4.35 -17.13 -2.96
N LYS A 229 3.48 -18.12 -2.73
CA LYS A 229 3.16 -18.62 -1.39
C LYS A 229 4.35 -19.13 -0.57
N GLU A 230 5.42 -19.52 -1.26
CA GLU A 230 6.66 -19.97 -0.62
C GLU A 230 7.57 -18.81 -0.19
N CYS A 231 7.18 -17.56 -0.50
CA CYS A 231 8.00 -16.40 -0.19
C CYS A 231 7.95 -15.98 1.28
N CYS A 232 7.06 -16.55 2.10
CA CYS A 232 6.85 -16.18 3.49
C CYS A 232 6.49 -17.39 4.37
N ILE A 233 6.62 -17.20 5.69
CA ILE A 233 6.05 -18.10 6.70
C ILE A 233 4.60 -17.62 6.94
N ASN A 234 3.61 -18.44 6.58
CA ASN A 234 2.21 -18.15 6.86
C ASN A 234 1.93 -18.35 8.35
N ALA A 235 1.37 -17.33 9.01
CA ALA A 235 1.05 -17.29 10.43
C ALA A 235 -0.47 -17.23 10.73
N ASN A 236 -1.31 -17.55 9.73
CA ASN A 236 -2.78 -17.64 9.89
C ASN A 236 -3.20 -18.87 10.67
#